data_585074ee3be0f0a74e5b963df5fce51a
#
_entry.id   585074ee3be0f0a74e5b963df5fce51a
#
_cell.length_a   1.000
_cell.length_b   1.000
_cell.length_c   1.000
_cell.angle_alpha   90.00
_cell.angle_beta   90.00
_cell.angle_gamma   90.00
#
_symmetry.space_group_name_H-M   'P 1'
#
loop_
_entity.id
_entity.type
_entity.pdbx_description
1 polymer ?
#
loop_
_entity_poly.entity_id
_entity_poly.type
_entity_poly.pdbx_seq_one_letter_code
_entity_poly.pdbx_strand_id
1 'polypeptide(L)'
;PDFLFDDLAVREELAAYYCSVSRSDDCVGRIMDSLKASGMEEQTVVIFLSDHGMPLPFAKTQLYHHSTHTPLAIYWPGVTQSNTLDKQHMVSAVDLLPTIMDITGAAKPPSMDGRSFAAIVQGETQADREFVVKEYNENAGRSRDPMRAVQTKQFLYIFNPWSNGTRVFATATTGTSSYRRLAALAKTDSYLAERLEIYQHRVVEEMYDVVKDPACLHNLIHEKQYASVIEQQRQRLLVWMEETNDHMLPMYRNRTDADAREAYVVALEAASAARGSKNRKPKPQGTKPVKKDVFTAVFPKEVTAAATIEYSLKHDVPTAFGKVGLTITLKQGNKGARVERREITVEGKGMLVVKFKIPSNPTDGKVSFAIWAGEEFESKLQYLHSPPVSVKYLDD
;
A
#
# COMPACT_ATOMS: atom_id res chain seq x y z
N PRO A 1 -16.69 -4.53 6.03
CA PRO A 1 -15.86 -5.00 7.16
C PRO A 1 -16.13 -4.14 8.42
N ASP A 2 -16.24 -4.76 9.59
CA ASP A 2 -16.66 -4.10 10.83
C ASP A 2 -15.66 -3.05 11.35
N PHE A 3 -14.42 -3.06 10.88
CA PHE A 3 -13.45 -2.00 11.19
C PHE A 3 -13.72 -0.68 10.43
N LEU A 4 -14.62 -0.68 9.46
CA LEU A 4 -15.11 0.50 8.75
C LEU A 4 -16.53 0.85 9.21
N PHE A 5 -16.88 2.11 9.11
CA PHE A 5 -18.23 2.59 9.39
C PHE A 5 -19.07 2.64 8.10
N ASP A 6 -20.38 2.62 8.24
CA ASP A 6 -21.30 2.66 7.10
C ASP A 6 -21.51 4.09 6.63
N ASP A 7 -20.97 4.39 5.44
CA ASP A 7 -21.11 5.69 4.76
C ASP A 7 -20.99 5.49 3.25
N LEU A 8 -21.65 6.30 2.46
CA LEU A 8 -21.65 6.18 0.99
C LEU A 8 -20.22 6.24 0.41
N ALA A 9 -19.40 7.19 0.89
CA ALA A 9 -18.02 7.32 0.39
C ALA A 9 -17.14 6.11 0.71
N VAL A 10 -17.40 5.44 1.86
CA VAL A 10 -16.72 4.19 2.23
C VAL A 10 -17.18 3.05 1.34
N ARG A 11 -18.49 2.95 1.07
CA ARG A 11 -19.06 1.93 0.16
C ARG A 11 -18.53 2.08 -1.26
N GLU A 12 -18.42 3.30 -1.78
CA GLU A 12 -17.85 3.58 -3.11
C GLU A 12 -16.36 3.18 -3.19
N GLU A 13 -15.58 3.49 -2.16
CA GLU A 13 -14.16 3.11 -2.09
C GLU A 13 -14.00 1.59 -1.99
N LEU A 14 -14.84 0.91 -1.22
CA LEU A 14 -14.91 -0.56 -1.15
C LEU A 14 -15.30 -1.18 -2.50
N ALA A 15 -16.30 -0.63 -3.19
CA ALA A 15 -16.70 -1.11 -4.51
C ALA A 15 -15.54 -1.01 -5.51
N ALA A 16 -14.80 0.11 -5.53
CA ALA A 16 -13.62 0.27 -6.36
C ALA A 16 -12.50 -0.74 -6.01
N TYR A 17 -12.32 -1.02 -4.71
CA TYR A 17 -11.40 -2.05 -4.25
C TYR A 17 -11.81 -3.45 -4.76
N TYR A 18 -13.08 -3.85 -4.60
CA TYR A 18 -13.55 -5.15 -5.06
C TYR A 18 -13.49 -5.29 -6.60
N CYS A 19 -13.77 -4.23 -7.35
CA CYS A 19 -13.52 -4.22 -8.80
C CYS A 19 -12.04 -4.50 -9.14
N SER A 20 -11.12 -3.96 -8.35
CA SER A 20 -9.69 -4.22 -8.53
C SER A 20 -9.32 -5.66 -8.17
N VAL A 21 -9.94 -6.24 -7.15
CA VAL A 21 -9.77 -7.67 -6.78
C VAL A 21 -10.28 -8.57 -7.91
N SER A 22 -11.48 -8.31 -8.45
CA SER A 22 -12.03 -9.08 -9.59
C SER A 22 -11.10 -9.01 -10.81
N ARG A 23 -10.57 -7.82 -11.10
CA ARG A 23 -9.59 -7.67 -12.20
C ARG A 23 -8.29 -8.42 -11.93
N SER A 24 -7.84 -8.48 -10.68
CA SER A 24 -6.68 -9.29 -10.30
C SER A 24 -6.94 -10.78 -10.52
N ASP A 25 -8.14 -11.25 -10.20
CA ASP A 25 -8.57 -12.62 -10.43
C ASP A 25 -8.55 -12.98 -11.93
N ASP A 26 -9.10 -12.11 -12.80
CA ASP A 26 -8.99 -12.26 -14.25
C ASP A 26 -7.53 -12.36 -14.75
N CYS A 27 -6.61 -11.63 -14.10
CA CYS A 27 -5.19 -11.72 -14.44
C CYS A 27 -4.57 -13.06 -14.00
N VAL A 28 -4.94 -13.55 -12.82
CA VAL A 28 -4.53 -14.88 -12.34
C VAL A 28 -5.02 -15.95 -13.31
N GLY A 29 -6.29 -15.90 -13.72
CA GLY A 29 -6.85 -16.82 -14.71
C GLY A 29 -6.02 -16.88 -15.98
N ARG A 30 -5.69 -15.73 -16.57
CA ARG A 30 -4.84 -15.65 -17.80
C ARG A 30 -3.43 -16.20 -17.59
N ILE A 31 -2.84 -16.03 -16.41
CA ILE A 31 -1.52 -16.60 -16.08
C ILE A 31 -1.63 -18.11 -16.02
N MET A 32 -2.68 -18.66 -15.39
CA MET A 32 -2.90 -20.10 -15.32
C MET A 32 -3.17 -20.72 -16.70
N ASP A 33 -3.97 -20.05 -17.55
CA ASP A 33 -4.19 -20.48 -18.93
C ASP A 33 -2.88 -20.53 -19.72
N SER A 34 -2.02 -19.51 -19.56
CA SER A 34 -0.71 -19.45 -20.21
C SER A 34 0.23 -20.55 -19.72
N LEU A 35 0.22 -20.82 -18.42
CA LEU A 35 0.99 -21.91 -17.82
C LEU A 35 0.57 -23.26 -18.40
N LYS A 36 -0.74 -23.50 -18.48
CA LYS A 36 -1.29 -24.73 -19.09
C LYS A 36 -0.92 -24.85 -20.57
N ALA A 37 -1.08 -23.77 -21.32
CA ALA A 37 -0.73 -23.74 -22.76
C ALA A 37 0.76 -23.96 -23.02
N SER A 38 1.64 -23.62 -22.08
CA SER A 38 3.08 -23.88 -22.17
C SER A 38 3.47 -25.34 -21.93
N GLY A 39 2.58 -26.17 -21.41
CA GLY A 39 2.85 -27.55 -21.01
C GLY A 39 3.71 -27.68 -19.76
N MET A 40 3.91 -26.61 -18.99
CA MET A 40 4.75 -26.61 -17.79
C MET A 40 3.96 -26.76 -16.49
N GLU A 41 2.65 -26.94 -16.55
CA GLU A 41 1.75 -26.95 -15.38
C GLU A 41 2.20 -27.98 -14.33
N GLU A 42 2.53 -29.21 -14.77
CA GLU A 42 2.95 -30.31 -13.89
C GLU A 42 4.35 -30.12 -13.26
N GLN A 43 5.10 -29.13 -13.72
CA GLN A 43 6.47 -28.85 -13.25
C GLN A 43 6.56 -27.49 -12.53
N THR A 44 5.43 -26.86 -12.27
CA THR A 44 5.39 -25.50 -11.71
C THR A 44 4.58 -25.48 -10.41
N VAL A 45 5.20 -25.05 -9.33
CA VAL A 45 4.50 -24.69 -8.09
C VAL A 45 3.95 -23.29 -8.22
N VAL A 46 2.65 -23.12 -7.99
CA VAL A 46 1.99 -21.82 -8.01
C VAL A 46 1.73 -21.37 -6.57
N ILE A 47 2.22 -20.18 -6.23
CA ILE A 47 2.00 -19.55 -4.93
C ILE A 47 1.25 -18.24 -5.15
N PHE A 48 0.03 -18.15 -4.65
CA PHE A 48 -0.76 -16.92 -4.64
C PHE A 48 -0.80 -16.34 -3.24
N LEU A 49 -0.47 -15.06 -3.09
CA LEU A 49 -0.53 -14.34 -1.82
C LEU A 49 -0.81 -12.85 -2.02
N SER A 50 -1.20 -12.20 -0.93
CA SER A 50 -1.19 -10.73 -0.86
C SER A 50 -0.11 -10.27 0.10
N ASP A 51 0.52 -9.12 -0.20
CA ASP A 51 1.61 -8.53 0.60
C ASP A 51 1.10 -7.89 1.91
N HIS A 52 -0.14 -7.38 1.92
CA HIS A 52 -0.81 -6.78 3.08
C HIS A 52 -2.33 -6.77 2.89
N GLY A 53 -3.07 -6.33 3.90
CA GLY A 53 -4.52 -6.17 3.83
C GLY A 53 -4.97 -5.04 2.90
N MET A 54 -6.28 -4.81 2.82
CA MET A 54 -6.85 -3.80 1.91
C MET A 54 -6.35 -2.38 2.24
N PRO A 55 -6.19 -1.50 1.23
CA PRO A 55 -5.57 -0.17 1.41
C PRO A 55 -6.52 0.85 2.07
N LEU A 56 -7.13 0.48 3.18
CA LEU A 56 -8.12 1.26 3.94
C LEU A 56 -7.65 1.46 5.39
N PRO A 57 -8.21 2.45 6.11
CA PRO A 57 -7.93 2.64 7.53
C PRO A 57 -8.07 1.33 8.32
N PHE A 58 -7.19 1.09 9.29
CA PHE A 58 -7.08 -0.12 10.11
C PHE A 58 -6.66 -1.42 9.38
N ALA A 59 -6.55 -1.41 8.06
CA ALA A 59 -6.23 -2.61 7.28
C ALA A 59 -4.96 -2.50 6.42
N LYS A 60 -4.20 -1.39 6.50
CA LYS A 60 -2.90 -1.23 5.86
C LYS A 60 -1.96 -0.38 6.69
N THR A 61 -0.64 -0.68 6.62
CA THR A 61 0.44 0.01 7.35
C THR A 61 0.27 -0.03 8.86
N GLN A 62 -0.31 -1.09 9.38
CA GLN A 62 -0.59 -1.30 10.79
C GLN A 62 -0.41 -2.78 11.13
N LEU A 63 -0.43 -3.14 12.42
CA LEU A 63 -0.27 -4.53 12.85
C LEU A 63 -1.58 -5.21 13.27
N TYR A 64 -2.72 -4.57 13.00
CA TYR A 64 -4.03 -5.17 13.22
C TYR A 64 -4.26 -6.45 12.41
N HIS A 65 -5.22 -7.25 12.83
CA HIS A 65 -5.51 -8.53 12.20
C HIS A 65 -5.74 -8.37 10.69
N HIS A 66 -6.65 -7.49 10.26
CA HIS A 66 -6.97 -7.26 8.84
C HIS A 66 -5.83 -6.61 8.02
N SER A 67 -4.81 -6.07 8.68
CA SER A 67 -3.65 -5.51 7.99
C SER A 67 -2.62 -6.56 7.59
N THR A 68 -2.59 -7.69 8.27
CA THR A 68 -1.51 -8.69 8.18
C THR A 68 -1.97 -10.11 7.96
N HIS A 69 -3.26 -10.42 8.22
CA HIS A 69 -3.87 -11.71 7.89
C HIS A 69 -4.30 -11.68 6.42
N THR A 70 -3.41 -12.13 5.55
CA THR A 70 -3.57 -12.08 4.10
C THR A 70 -3.76 -13.48 3.51
N PRO A 71 -4.43 -13.61 2.34
CA PRO A 71 -4.56 -14.89 1.68
C PRO A 71 -3.20 -15.47 1.29
N LEU A 72 -3.08 -16.78 1.45
CA LEU A 72 -1.98 -17.58 0.94
C LEU A 72 -2.56 -18.89 0.39
N ALA A 73 -2.37 -19.15 -0.89
CA ALA A 73 -2.75 -20.41 -1.51
C ALA A 73 -1.55 -20.99 -2.27
N ILE A 74 -1.37 -22.30 -2.17
CA ILE A 74 -0.26 -23.00 -2.81
C ILE A 74 -0.82 -24.19 -3.59
N TYR A 75 -0.48 -24.26 -4.86
CA TYR A 75 -0.69 -25.41 -5.72
C TYR A 75 0.66 -26.02 -6.08
N TRP A 76 0.88 -27.25 -5.63
CA TRP A 76 2.06 -28.04 -5.95
C TRP A 76 1.60 -29.34 -6.61
N PRO A 77 1.77 -29.51 -7.92
CA PRO A 77 1.29 -30.65 -8.66
C PRO A 77 1.72 -31.98 -8.05
N GLY A 78 0.78 -32.92 -7.91
CA GLY A 78 1.02 -34.23 -7.33
C GLY A 78 1.27 -34.25 -5.82
N VAL A 79 1.29 -33.10 -5.13
CA VAL A 79 1.59 -32.97 -3.70
C VAL A 79 0.42 -32.40 -2.91
N THR A 80 -0.04 -31.18 -3.29
CA THR A 80 -1.16 -30.55 -2.58
C THR A 80 -2.49 -31.23 -2.85
N GLN A 81 -3.26 -31.48 -1.80
CA GLN A 81 -4.63 -31.99 -1.92
C GLN A 81 -5.60 -30.87 -2.27
N SER A 82 -6.50 -31.13 -3.21
CA SER A 82 -7.56 -30.17 -3.59
C SER A 82 -8.49 -29.86 -2.42
N ASN A 83 -8.97 -28.63 -2.35
CA ASN A 83 -9.93 -28.16 -1.35
C ASN A 83 -9.49 -28.32 0.11
N THR A 84 -8.19 -28.32 0.38
CA THR A 84 -7.67 -28.30 1.74
C THR A 84 -7.53 -26.89 2.26
N LEU A 85 -7.83 -26.69 3.54
CA LEU A 85 -7.63 -25.42 4.25
C LEU A 85 -6.96 -25.73 5.60
N ASP A 86 -5.71 -25.32 5.73
CA ASP A 86 -5.01 -25.39 7.00
C ASP A 86 -5.52 -24.29 7.96
N LYS A 87 -6.00 -24.71 9.12
CA LYS A 87 -6.46 -23.85 10.21
C LYS A 87 -5.65 -24.04 11.50
N GLN A 88 -4.60 -24.87 11.44
CA GLN A 88 -3.85 -25.24 12.63
C GLN A 88 -2.54 -24.48 12.78
N HIS A 89 -1.86 -24.18 11.67
CA HIS A 89 -0.54 -23.63 11.70
C HIS A 89 -0.54 -22.11 11.44
N MET A 90 0.33 -21.39 12.12
CA MET A 90 0.62 -19.98 11.85
C MET A 90 1.89 -19.91 11.02
N VAL A 91 1.82 -19.29 9.84
CA VAL A 91 2.96 -19.07 8.95
C VAL A 91 3.15 -17.59 8.67
N SER A 92 4.38 -17.19 8.38
CA SER A 92 4.74 -15.79 8.12
C SER A 92 5.42 -15.65 6.77
N ALA A 93 5.45 -14.44 6.23
CA ALA A 93 6.11 -14.16 4.95
C ALA A 93 7.61 -14.50 4.94
N VAL A 94 8.29 -14.41 6.08
CA VAL A 94 9.71 -14.80 6.22
C VAL A 94 9.91 -16.30 5.99
N ASP A 95 8.88 -17.11 6.13
CA ASP A 95 8.88 -18.56 5.94
C ASP A 95 8.84 -18.98 4.45
N LEU A 96 8.47 -18.04 3.54
CA LEU A 96 8.33 -18.35 2.11
C LEU A 96 9.67 -18.75 1.48
N LEU A 97 10.73 -18.01 1.74
CA LEU A 97 12.04 -18.31 1.14
C LEU A 97 12.54 -19.72 1.52
N PRO A 98 12.64 -20.10 2.81
CA PRO A 98 13.04 -21.46 3.17
C PRO A 98 12.09 -22.53 2.62
N THR A 99 10.80 -22.25 2.49
CA THR A 99 9.82 -23.17 1.90
C THR A 99 10.08 -23.38 0.41
N ILE A 100 10.29 -22.31 -0.35
CA ILE A 100 10.62 -22.39 -1.79
C ILE A 100 11.92 -23.16 -1.98
N MET A 101 12.92 -22.93 -1.14
CA MET A 101 14.19 -23.67 -1.24
C MET A 101 14.04 -25.16 -0.98
N ASP A 102 13.19 -25.55 -0.01
CA ASP A 102 12.88 -26.97 0.23
C ASP A 102 12.13 -27.59 -0.95
N ILE A 103 11.13 -26.90 -1.50
CA ILE A 103 10.34 -27.38 -2.64
C ILE A 103 11.23 -27.57 -3.88
N THR A 104 12.19 -26.67 -4.10
CA THR A 104 13.05 -26.68 -5.30
C THR A 104 14.35 -27.44 -5.13
N GLY A 105 14.68 -27.88 -3.92
CA GLY A 105 15.98 -28.50 -3.60
C GLY A 105 17.16 -27.53 -3.63
N ALA A 106 16.90 -26.21 -3.59
CA ALA A 106 17.95 -25.21 -3.60
C ALA A 106 18.74 -25.19 -2.28
N ALA A 107 20.03 -24.93 -2.36
CA ALA A 107 20.90 -24.87 -1.18
C ALA A 107 20.52 -23.69 -0.28
N LYS A 108 20.29 -23.97 1.02
CA LYS A 108 19.95 -22.94 2.00
C LYS A 108 21.19 -22.18 2.49
N PRO A 109 21.10 -20.87 2.70
CA PRO A 109 22.15 -20.13 3.40
C PRO A 109 22.30 -20.62 4.86
N PRO A 110 23.43 -20.33 5.51
CA PRO A 110 23.74 -20.83 6.86
C PRO A 110 22.75 -20.38 7.93
N SER A 111 22.11 -19.23 7.75
CA SER A 111 21.11 -18.68 8.67
C SER A 111 19.94 -18.07 7.89
N MET A 112 18.74 -18.29 8.40
CA MET A 112 17.49 -17.70 7.87
C MET A 112 16.58 -17.41 9.06
N ASP A 113 15.87 -16.27 8.99
CA ASP A 113 14.92 -15.89 10.03
C ASP A 113 13.63 -16.70 9.95
N GLY A 114 13.26 -17.15 8.74
CA GLY A 114 12.09 -17.97 8.51
C GLY A 114 12.34 -19.47 8.60
N ARG A 115 11.27 -20.21 8.75
CA ARG A 115 11.26 -21.66 8.85
C ARG A 115 10.32 -22.25 7.79
N SER A 116 10.80 -23.21 7.01
CA SER A 116 10.01 -23.87 5.96
C SER A 116 8.72 -24.49 6.51
N PHE A 117 7.65 -24.31 5.77
CA PHE A 117 6.36 -24.98 5.97
C PHE A 117 6.02 -25.95 4.82
N ALA A 118 7.03 -26.43 4.06
CA ALA A 118 6.82 -27.38 2.98
C ALA A 118 6.13 -28.67 3.48
N ALA A 119 6.46 -29.15 4.69
CA ALA A 119 5.80 -30.31 5.31
C ALA A 119 4.28 -30.07 5.50
N ILE A 120 3.87 -28.86 5.87
CA ILE A 120 2.45 -28.50 5.98
C ILE A 120 1.77 -28.56 4.60
N VAL A 121 2.46 -28.07 3.55
CA VAL A 121 1.95 -28.14 2.18
C VAL A 121 1.78 -29.60 1.71
N GLN A 122 2.61 -30.49 2.21
CA GLN A 122 2.55 -31.95 1.99
C GLN A 122 1.47 -32.67 2.83
N GLY A 123 0.77 -31.94 3.70
CA GLY A 123 -0.29 -32.48 4.58
C GLY A 123 0.22 -32.97 5.93
N GLU A 124 1.47 -32.69 6.30
CA GLU A 124 2.03 -33.05 7.59
C GLU A 124 1.76 -31.97 8.64
N THR A 125 1.91 -32.33 9.91
CA THR A 125 1.81 -31.39 11.05
C THR A 125 3.19 -30.92 11.46
N GLN A 126 3.33 -29.61 11.71
CA GLN A 126 4.52 -29.01 12.30
C GLN A 126 4.22 -28.48 13.71
N ALA A 127 5.01 -28.88 14.67
CA ALA A 127 5.03 -28.26 16.00
C ALA A 127 5.55 -26.82 15.94
N ASP A 128 5.32 -26.05 17.01
CA ASP A 128 5.82 -24.69 17.18
C ASP A 128 5.35 -23.67 16.11
N ARG A 129 4.12 -23.85 15.61
CA ARG A 129 3.43 -22.97 14.68
C ARG A 129 2.21 -22.29 15.32
N GLU A 130 2.31 -21.91 16.59
CA GLU A 130 1.20 -21.40 17.38
C GLU A 130 1.06 -19.88 17.31
N PHE A 131 2.11 -19.19 16.92
CA PHE A 131 2.10 -17.74 16.80
C PHE A 131 3.01 -17.24 15.69
N VAL A 132 2.79 -15.98 15.30
CA VAL A 132 3.67 -15.19 14.42
C VAL A 132 3.98 -13.86 15.08
N VAL A 133 5.17 -13.31 14.77
CA VAL A 133 5.54 -11.94 15.14
C VAL A 133 5.40 -11.05 13.93
N LYS A 134 5.01 -9.80 14.16
CA LYS A 134 4.79 -8.80 13.14
C LYS A 134 5.59 -7.55 13.48
N GLU A 135 6.15 -6.94 12.45
CA GLU A 135 6.98 -5.76 12.55
C GLU A 135 6.47 -4.61 11.70
N TYR A 136 6.60 -3.42 12.22
CA TYR A 136 6.50 -2.19 11.46
C TYR A 136 7.57 -1.23 11.97
N ASN A 137 8.34 -0.60 11.08
CA ASN A 137 9.44 0.29 11.48
C ASN A 137 9.24 1.72 10.97
N GLU A 138 8.94 1.88 9.68
CA GLU A 138 8.77 3.21 9.07
C GLU A 138 7.88 3.13 7.82
N ASN A 139 7.28 4.26 7.45
CA ASN A 139 6.55 4.37 6.19
C ASN A 139 7.46 4.86 5.05
N ALA A 140 6.95 4.82 3.82
CA ALA A 140 7.65 5.35 2.64
C ALA A 140 7.98 6.85 2.73
N GLY A 141 7.24 7.61 3.56
CA GLY A 141 7.48 9.02 3.87
C GLY A 141 8.55 9.25 4.94
N ARG A 142 9.17 8.17 5.44
CA ARG A 142 10.20 8.16 6.50
C ARG A 142 9.70 8.56 7.88
N SER A 143 8.41 8.57 8.12
CA SER A 143 7.86 8.65 9.47
C SER A 143 8.15 7.35 10.20
N ARG A 144 8.72 7.46 11.40
CA ARG A 144 9.14 6.32 12.21
C ARG A 144 8.23 6.18 13.41
N ASP A 145 7.31 5.26 13.27
CA ASP A 145 6.36 4.89 14.31
C ASP A 145 6.47 3.36 14.52
N PRO A 146 7.61 2.88 15.07
CA PRO A 146 7.88 1.44 15.14
C PRO A 146 6.88 0.74 16.04
N MET A 147 6.45 -0.43 15.59
CA MET A 147 5.51 -1.29 16.32
C MET A 147 5.98 -2.73 16.26
N ARG A 148 5.63 -3.51 17.28
CA ARG A 148 5.78 -4.96 17.29
C ARG A 148 4.49 -5.58 17.74
N ALA A 149 4.17 -6.73 17.18
CA ALA A 149 3.02 -7.49 17.62
C ALA A 149 3.32 -8.99 17.62
N VAL A 150 2.66 -9.70 18.50
CA VAL A 150 2.58 -11.15 18.47
C VAL A 150 1.13 -11.55 18.30
N GLN A 151 0.88 -12.46 17.38
CA GLN A 151 -0.46 -13.00 17.14
C GLN A 151 -0.44 -14.51 17.22
N THR A 152 -1.32 -15.05 18.05
CA THR A 152 -1.76 -16.44 18.04
C THR A 152 -3.03 -16.57 17.18
N LYS A 153 -3.61 -17.77 17.07
CA LYS A 153 -4.90 -17.95 16.40
C LYS A 153 -6.02 -17.12 17.02
N GLN A 154 -5.99 -16.91 18.32
CA GLN A 154 -7.06 -16.23 19.05
C GLN A 154 -6.69 -14.80 19.45
N PHE A 155 -5.46 -14.54 19.85
CA PHE A 155 -5.09 -13.27 20.48
C PHE A 155 -4.04 -12.53 19.69
N LEU A 156 -4.21 -11.21 19.59
CA LEU A 156 -3.26 -10.26 19.02
C LEU A 156 -2.87 -9.26 20.10
N TYR A 157 -1.58 -9.20 20.40
CA TYR A 157 -0.97 -8.17 21.25
C TYR A 157 -0.10 -7.25 20.41
N ILE A 158 -0.23 -5.92 20.60
CA ILE A 158 0.54 -4.90 19.87
C ILE A 158 1.21 -3.97 20.87
N PHE A 159 2.46 -3.62 20.59
CA PHE A 159 3.25 -2.64 21.34
C PHE A 159 3.61 -1.44 20.45
N ASN A 160 3.23 -0.23 20.88
CA ASN A 160 3.39 1.05 20.19
C ASN A 160 4.18 2.02 21.09
N PRO A 161 5.50 1.97 21.17
CA PRO A 161 6.30 2.79 22.10
C PRO A 161 6.16 4.29 21.87
N TRP A 162 5.83 4.69 20.63
CA TRP A 162 5.71 6.08 20.21
C TRP A 162 4.38 6.74 20.64
N SER A 163 3.41 5.96 21.08
CA SER A 163 2.12 6.49 21.54
C SER A 163 2.30 7.26 22.84
N ASN A 164 2.05 8.57 22.81
CA ASN A 164 2.14 9.48 23.95
C ASN A 164 0.89 10.39 24.08
N GLY A 165 -0.18 10.07 23.32
CA GLY A 165 -1.44 10.82 23.32
C GLY A 165 -1.42 12.10 22.48
N THR A 166 -0.29 12.52 21.94
CA THR A 166 -0.18 13.74 21.10
C THR A 166 0.41 13.46 19.73
N ARG A 167 1.28 12.47 19.61
CA ARG A 167 1.89 12.07 18.35
C ARG A 167 0.84 11.47 17.42
N VAL A 168 0.82 11.95 16.17
CA VAL A 168 -0.09 11.46 15.14
C VAL A 168 0.62 10.45 14.26
N PHE A 169 0.09 9.24 14.20
CA PHE A 169 0.60 8.17 13.35
C PHE A 169 0.48 8.52 11.87
N ALA A 170 1.60 8.59 11.17
CA ALA A 170 1.65 8.87 9.75
C ALA A 170 1.53 7.59 8.94
N THR A 171 0.35 7.36 8.35
CA THR A 171 0.04 6.15 7.58
C THR A 171 -0.33 6.46 6.13
N ALA A 172 -0.08 5.49 5.24
CA ALA A 172 -0.41 5.60 3.82
C ALA A 172 -1.92 5.75 3.55
N THR A 173 -2.79 5.34 4.49
CA THR A 173 -4.24 5.37 4.32
C THR A 173 -4.91 6.69 4.70
N THR A 174 -4.17 7.68 5.23
CA THR A 174 -4.73 9.02 5.52
C THR A 174 -5.18 9.78 4.25
N GLY A 175 -4.71 9.37 3.08
CA GLY A 175 -5.13 9.90 1.78
C GLY A 175 -6.43 9.31 1.22
N THR A 176 -7.02 8.30 1.85
CA THR A 176 -8.23 7.61 1.37
C THR A 176 -9.50 8.43 1.57
N SER A 177 -10.56 8.12 0.82
CA SER A 177 -11.88 8.73 1.00
C SER A 177 -12.48 8.34 2.35
N SER A 178 -12.33 7.08 2.74
CA SER A 178 -12.76 6.56 4.04
C SER A 178 -12.13 7.31 5.20
N TYR A 179 -10.81 7.56 5.19
CA TYR A 179 -10.17 8.34 6.25
C TYR A 179 -10.67 9.77 6.32
N ARG A 180 -10.76 10.47 5.18
CA ARG A 180 -11.27 11.85 5.15
C ARG A 180 -12.70 11.93 5.66
N ARG A 181 -13.52 10.94 5.34
CA ARG A 181 -14.90 10.86 5.81
C ARG A 181 -14.98 10.57 7.30
N LEU A 182 -14.16 9.64 7.82
CA LEU A 182 -14.00 9.40 9.25
C LEU A 182 -13.66 10.69 9.99
N ALA A 183 -12.65 11.43 9.55
CA ALA A 183 -12.21 12.67 10.18
C ALA A 183 -13.27 13.80 10.10
N ALA A 184 -14.12 13.78 9.09
CA ALA A 184 -15.23 14.75 8.99
C ALA A 184 -16.37 14.43 9.96
N LEU A 185 -16.79 13.16 10.03
CA LEU A 185 -17.90 12.71 10.87
C LEU A 185 -17.52 12.66 12.36
N ALA A 186 -16.27 12.40 12.70
CA ALA A 186 -15.76 12.42 14.07
C ALA A 186 -16.00 13.74 14.81
N LYS A 187 -16.31 14.82 14.09
CA LYS A 187 -16.65 16.13 14.70
C LYS A 187 -18.03 16.15 15.37
N THR A 188 -18.91 15.24 15.00
CA THR A 188 -20.31 15.20 15.44
C THR A 188 -20.77 13.83 15.93
N ASP A 189 -19.98 12.81 15.74
CA ASP A 189 -20.24 11.44 16.14
C ASP A 189 -19.16 10.97 17.12
N SER A 190 -19.53 10.68 18.35
CA SER A 190 -18.61 10.32 19.45
C SER A 190 -17.92 8.97 19.20
N TYR A 191 -18.62 8.00 18.64
CA TYR A 191 -18.02 6.70 18.30
C TYR A 191 -16.94 6.84 17.22
N LEU A 192 -17.23 7.62 16.18
CA LEU A 192 -16.25 7.87 15.12
C LEU A 192 -15.09 8.77 15.60
N ALA A 193 -15.34 9.63 16.60
CA ALA A 193 -14.28 10.39 17.25
C ALA A 193 -13.30 9.47 18.01
N GLU A 194 -13.81 8.51 18.77
CA GLU A 194 -13.00 7.47 19.44
C GLU A 194 -12.22 6.62 18.44
N ARG A 195 -12.86 6.23 17.33
CA ARG A 195 -12.19 5.48 16.25
C ARG A 195 -11.08 6.29 15.58
N LEU A 196 -11.29 7.59 15.37
CA LEU A 196 -10.26 8.47 14.81
C LEU A 196 -9.10 8.65 15.79
N GLU A 197 -9.40 8.81 17.08
CA GLU A 197 -8.40 8.94 18.14
C GLU A 197 -7.48 7.72 18.20
N ILE A 198 -8.07 6.52 18.26
CA ILE A 198 -7.28 5.28 18.26
C ILE A 198 -6.51 5.07 16.94
N TYR A 199 -7.03 5.56 15.82
CA TYR A 199 -6.33 5.49 14.54
C TYR A 199 -5.10 6.40 14.50
N GLN A 200 -5.21 7.62 15.06
CA GLN A 200 -4.17 8.64 15.01
C GLN A 200 -3.14 8.52 16.13
N HIS A 201 -3.58 8.26 17.34
CA HIS A 201 -2.73 8.37 18.53
C HIS A 201 -2.38 7.02 19.15
N ARG A 202 -3.18 5.99 18.90
CA ARG A 202 -3.00 4.67 19.50
C ARG A 202 -2.99 4.69 21.02
N VAL A 203 -2.62 3.58 21.59
CA VAL A 203 -2.18 3.43 23.00
C VAL A 203 -0.91 2.58 23.02
N VAL A 204 -0.17 2.64 24.11
CA VAL A 204 1.15 1.99 24.21
C VAL A 204 1.08 0.47 24.01
N GLU A 205 0.04 -0.15 24.59
CA GLU A 205 -0.19 -1.59 24.47
C GLU A 205 -1.65 -1.84 24.08
N GLU A 206 -1.85 -2.76 23.15
CA GLU A 206 -3.17 -3.18 22.71
C GLU A 206 -3.28 -4.70 22.77
N MET A 207 -4.47 -5.22 23.11
CA MET A 207 -4.78 -6.65 23.15
C MET A 207 -6.17 -6.91 22.55
N TYR A 208 -6.28 -7.86 21.64
CA TYR A 208 -7.54 -8.20 20.96
C TYR A 208 -7.76 -9.70 20.92
N ASP A 209 -9.02 -10.15 21.06
CA ASP A 209 -9.46 -11.51 20.73
C ASP A 209 -9.92 -11.51 19.26
N VAL A 210 -9.04 -11.88 18.34
CA VAL A 210 -9.29 -11.79 16.89
C VAL A 210 -10.27 -12.85 16.37
N VAL A 211 -10.70 -13.79 17.21
CA VAL A 211 -11.78 -14.75 16.89
C VAL A 211 -13.13 -14.10 17.16
N LYS A 212 -13.28 -13.38 18.28
CA LYS A 212 -14.53 -12.72 18.65
C LYS A 212 -14.64 -11.32 18.04
N ASP A 213 -13.51 -10.65 17.88
CA ASP A 213 -13.37 -9.28 17.40
C ASP A 213 -12.26 -9.18 16.34
N PRO A 214 -12.45 -9.77 15.15
CA PRO A 214 -11.44 -9.71 14.09
C PRO A 214 -11.17 -8.28 13.60
N ALA A 215 -12.10 -7.36 13.82
CA ALA A 215 -11.99 -5.95 13.48
C ALA A 215 -11.14 -5.13 14.49
N CYS A 216 -10.73 -5.74 15.60
CA CYS A 216 -9.95 -5.09 16.67
C CYS A 216 -10.61 -3.79 17.17
N LEU A 217 -11.90 -3.88 17.51
CA LEU A 217 -12.69 -2.74 17.99
C LEU A 217 -12.55 -2.53 19.50
N HIS A 218 -12.34 -3.61 20.26
CA HIS A 218 -12.35 -3.61 21.72
C HIS A 218 -10.97 -4.00 22.27
N ASN A 219 -10.23 -3.02 22.77
CA ASN A 219 -8.92 -3.26 23.38
C ASN A 219 -9.08 -3.87 24.78
N LEU A 220 -8.60 -5.10 24.97
CA LEU A 220 -8.70 -5.89 26.18
C LEU A 220 -7.54 -5.68 27.16
N ILE A 221 -6.61 -4.75 26.89
CA ILE A 221 -5.35 -4.62 27.63
C ILE A 221 -5.55 -4.34 29.13
N HIS A 222 -6.67 -3.73 29.51
CA HIS A 222 -6.99 -3.41 30.90
C HIS A 222 -7.99 -4.37 31.54
N GLU A 223 -8.45 -5.38 30.79
CA GLU A 223 -9.43 -6.34 31.26
C GLU A 223 -8.80 -7.41 32.16
N LYS A 224 -9.14 -7.41 33.44
CA LYS A 224 -8.53 -8.31 34.46
C LYS A 224 -8.62 -9.78 34.12
N GLN A 225 -9.72 -10.19 33.47
CA GLN A 225 -9.93 -11.59 33.07
C GLN A 225 -8.92 -12.09 32.03
N TYR A 226 -8.25 -11.19 31.28
CA TYR A 226 -7.24 -11.51 30.29
C TYR A 226 -5.81 -11.31 30.80
N ALA A 227 -5.60 -10.92 32.05
CA ALA A 227 -4.27 -10.57 32.59
C ALA A 227 -3.22 -11.68 32.36
N SER A 228 -3.58 -12.94 32.58
CA SER A 228 -2.68 -14.08 32.34
C SER A 228 -2.29 -14.23 30.87
N VAL A 229 -3.26 -14.10 29.97
CA VAL A 229 -3.05 -14.19 28.53
C VAL A 229 -2.22 -12.99 28.00
N ILE A 230 -2.48 -11.79 28.50
CA ILE A 230 -1.69 -10.61 28.18
C ILE A 230 -0.22 -10.82 28.56
N GLU A 231 0.05 -11.34 29.75
CA GLU A 231 1.42 -11.59 30.18
C GLU A 231 2.09 -12.70 29.36
N GLN A 232 1.37 -13.73 28.94
CA GLN A 232 1.90 -14.73 28.02
C GLN A 232 2.28 -14.12 26.66
N GLN A 233 1.48 -13.22 26.11
CA GLN A 233 1.80 -12.55 24.85
C GLN A 233 3.01 -11.60 25.00
N ARG A 234 3.08 -10.88 26.13
CA ARG A 234 4.24 -10.04 26.47
C ARG A 234 5.51 -10.86 26.53
N GLN A 235 5.46 -12.02 27.19
CA GLN A 235 6.61 -12.91 27.31
C GLN A 235 7.04 -13.49 25.96
N ARG A 236 6.10 -13.89 25.09
CA ARG A 236 6.40 -14.36 23.72
C ARG A 236 7.13 -13.28 22.92
N LEU A 237 6.63 -12.05 22.99
CA LEU A 237 7.28 -10.93 22.28
C LEU A 237 8.66 -10.63 22.83
N LEU A 238 8.83 -10.68 24.18
CA LEU A 238 10.12 -10.47 24.81
C LEU A 238 11.15 -11.50 24.38
N VAL A 239 10.81 -12.78 24.43
CA VAL A 239 11.70 -13.88 24.02
C VAL A 239 12.11 -13.72 22.56
N TRP A 240 11.14 -13.45 21.67
CA TRP A 240 11.45 -13.22 20.26
C TRP A 240 12.39 -12.03 20.05
N MET A 241 12.18 -10.91 20.76
CA MET A 241 13.07 -9.74 20.68
C MET A 241 14.50 -10.05 21.17
N GLU A 242 14.63 -10.93 22.17
CA GLU A 242 15.93 -11.38 22.69
C GLU A 242 16.64 -12.29 21.67
N GLU A 243 15.93 -13.26 21.11
CA GLU A 243 16.46 -14.20 20.14
C GLU A 243 16.89 -13.53 18.83
N THR A 244 16.14 -12.52 18.39
CA THR A 244 16.42 -11.79 17.15
C THR A 244 17.30 -10.55 17.35
N ASN A 245 17.67 -10.26 18.59
CA ASN A 245 18.40 -9.04 18.94
C ASN A 245 17.69 -7.77 18.42
N ASP A 246 16.36 -7.72 18.59
CA ASP A 246 15.53 -6.63 18.09
C ASP A 246 15.94 -5.28 18.70
N HIS A 247 16.08 -4.27 17.85
CA HIS A 247 16.51 -2.93 18.29
C HIS A 247 15.53 -2.25 19.27
N MET A 248 14.28 -2.72 19.34
CA MET A 248 13.28 -2.21 20.29
C MET A 248 13.34 -2.91 21.66
N LEU A 249 14.13 -3.96 21.83
CA LEU A 249 14.23 -4.72 23.08
C LEU A 249 14.50 -3.84 24.32
N PRO A 250 15.45 -2.88 24.31
CA PRO A 250 15.68 -2.01 25.48
C PRO A 250 14.44 -1.19 25.83
N MET A 251 13.71 -0.73 24.82
CA MET A 251 12.48 0.04 25.01
C MET A 251 11.33 -0.85 25.51
N TYR A 252 11.23 -2.06 25.00
CA TYR A 252 10.19 -3.00 25.43
C TYR A 252 10.35 -3.39 26.90
N ARG A 253 11.57 -3.57 27.38
CA ARG A 253 11.87 -3.82 28.82
C ARG A 253 11.45 -2.65 29.69
N ASN A 254 11.50 -1.42 29.18
CA ASN A 254 11.10 -0.19 29.86
C ASN A 254 9.73 0.34 29.39
N ARG A 255 8.86 -0.52 28.88
CA ARG A 255 7.58 -0.13 28.23
C ARG A 255 6.63 0.69 29.12
N THR A 256 6.72 0.57 30.42
CA THR A 256 5.92 1.32 31.40
C THR A 256 6.48 2.70 31.71
N ASP A 257 7.74 2.97 31.37
CA ASP A 257 8.42 4.25 31.58
C ASP A 257 8.14 5.19 30.39
N ALA A 258 7.37 6.26 30.64
CA ALA A 258 6.97 7.22 29.60
C ALA A 258 8.17 8.05 29.10
N ASP A 259 9.08 8.45 30.01
CA ASP A 259 10.25 9.26 29.63
C ASP A 259 11.23 8.44 28.80
N ALA A 260 11.43 7.17 29.13
CA ALA A 260 12.24 6.25 28.34
C ALA A 260 11.65 6.04 26.92
N ARG A 261 10.32 5.91 26.79
CA ARG A 261 9.67 5.81 25.49
C ARG A 261 9.84 7.06 24.65
N GLU A 262 9.63 8.23 25.23
CA GLU A 262 9.81 9.51 24.53
C GLU A 262 11.26 9.71 24.07
N ALA A 263 12.23 9.45 24.93
CA ALA A 263 13.65 9.52 24.59
C ALA A 263 14.01 8.58 23.42
N TYR A 264 13.44 7.38 23.40
CA TYR A 264 13.64 6.43 22.31
C TYR A 264 13.09 6.97 20.99
N VAL A 265 11.88 7.52 20.98
CA VAL A 265 11.24 8.06 19.76
C VAL A 265 12.02 9.27 19.24
N VAL A 266 12.44 10.18 20.12
CA VAL A 266 13.27 11.34 19.75
C VAL A 266 14.59 10.89 19.11
N ALA A 267 15.24 9.87 19.68
CA ALA A 267 16.48 9.32 19.12
C ALA A 267 16.26 8.70 17.72
N LEU A 268 15.14 8.00 17.50
CA LEU A 268 14.78 7.45 16.18
C LEU A 268 14.53 8.54 15.15
N GLU A 269 13.86 9.61 15.52
CA GLU A 269 13.61 10.75 14.62
C GLU A 269 14.91 11.45 14.23
N ALA A 270 15.78 11.71 15.21
CA ALA A 270 17.10 12.29 14.98
C ALA A 270 17.94 11.40 14.02
N ALA A 271 17.95 10.10 14.22
CA ALA A 271 18.65 9.15 13.36
C ALA A 271 18.04 9.12 11.93
N SER A 272 16.73 9.25 11.79
CA SER A 272 16.05 9.34 10.50
C SER A 272 16.40 10.63 9.76
N ALA A 273 16.38 11.77 10.45
CA ALA A 273 16.77 13.06 9.90
C ALA A 273 18.24 13.05 9.43
N ALA A 274 19.14 12.47 10.24
CA ALA A 274 20.57 12.34 9.89
C ALA A 274 20.78 11.47 8.64
N ARG A 275 20.02 10.36 8.46
CA ARG A 275 20.06 9.55 7.23
C ARG A 275 19.51 10.31 6.03
N GLY A 276 18.45 11.08 6.22
CA GLY A 276 17.86 11.90 5.18
C GLY A 276 18.82 12.99 4.64
N SER A 277 19.68 13.53 5.51
CA SER A 277 20.72 14.49 5.10
C SER A 277 21.90 13.82 4.39
N LYS A 278 22.31 12.63 4.83
CA LYS A 278 23.41 11.87 4.18
C LYS A 278 23.01 11.30 2.81
N ASN A 279 21.76 10.94 2.61
CA ASN A 279 21.24 10.44 1.33
C ASN A 279 20.79 11.56 0.36
N ARG A 280 20.76 12.80 0.78
CA ARG A 280 20.87 13.90 -0.16
C ARG A 280 22.32 13.88 -0.67
N LYS A 281 22.60 13.03 -1.67
CA LYS A 281 23.69 13.33 -2.60
C LYS A 281 23.47 14.79 -2.95
N PRO A 282 24.50 15.68 -2.79
CA PRO A 282 24.38 17.00 -3.37
C PRO A 282 23.89 16.72 -4.79
N LYS A 283 22.73 17.28 -5.16
CA LYS A 283 22.33 17.25 -6.57
C LYS A 283 23.59 17.69 -7.27
N PRO A 284 24.14 16.88 -8.19
CA PRO A 284 25.30 17.34 -8.92
C PRO A 284 24.94 18.76 -9.34
N GLN A 285 25.78 19.73 -9.01
CA GLN A 285 25.75 21.05 -9.65
C GLN A 285 26.22 20.88 -11.12
N GLY A 286 25.88 19.74 -11.69
CA GLY A 286 25.89 19.47 -13.09
C GLY A 286 24.62 20.07 -13.62
N THR A 287 24.73 21.15 -14.35
CA THR A 287 23.80 21.66 -15.34
C THR A 287 22.49 20.91 -15.33
N LYS A 288 21.40 21.53 -14.78
CA LYS A 288 20.04 21.04 -15.02
C LYS A 288 20.04 20.58 -16.47
N PRO A 289 19.67 19.32 -16.80
CA PRO A 289 19.56 18.96 -18.19
C PRO A 289 18.73 20.09 -18.78
N VAL A 290 19.26 20.80 -19.75
CA VAL A 290 18.57 21.90 -20.41
C VAL A 290 17.31 21.22 -20.88
N LYS A 291 16.16 21.52 -20.25
CA LYS A 291 14.86 21.09 -20.72
C LYS A 291 14.76 21.69 -22.11
N LYS A 292 15.10 20.93 -23.12
CA LYS A 292 14.87 21.33 -24.49
C LYS A 292 13.37 21.23 -24.66
N ASP A 293 12.74 22.37 -24.90
CA ASP A 293 11.32 22.41 -25.24
C ASP A 293 11.15 21.67 -26.56
N VAL A 294 10.75 20.41 -26.46
CA VAL A 294 10.48 19.54 -27.62
C VAL A 294 9.15 19.92 -28.26
N PHE A 295 8.24 20.49 -27.46
CA PHE A 295 6.93 20.91 -27.91
C PHE A 295 6.38 22.09 -27.10
N THR A 296 5.46 22.82 -27.72
CA THR A 296 4.66 23.87 -27.08
C THR A 296 3.19 23.68 -27.45
N ALA A 297 2.30 23.86 -26.47
CA ALA A 297 0.87 23.75 -26.66
C ALA A 297 0.17 24.97 -26.04
N VAL A 298 -0.83 25.48 -26.74
CA VAL A 298 -1.76 26.49 -26.19
C VAL A 298 -3.07 25.78 -25.91
N PHE A 299 -3.31 25.49 -24.64
CA PHE A 299 -4.53 24.84 -24.21
C PHE A 299 -5.71 25.80 -24.21
N PRO A 300 -6.94 25.31 -24.51
CA PRO A 300 -8.14 26.14 -24.40
C PRO A 300 -8.33 26.62 -22.95
N LYS A 301 -8.81 27.84 -22.79
CA LYS A 301 -9.12 28.43 -21.48
C LYS A 301 -10.52 28.06 -21.00
N GLU A 302 -11.39 27.65 -21.90
CA GLU A 302 -12.76 27.26 -21.67
C GLU A 302 -13.18 26.21 -22.71
N VAL A 303 -14.05 25.29 -22.33
CA VAL A 303 -14.57 24.26 -23.21
C VAL A 303 -16.06 24.04 -22.96
N THR A 304 -16.78 23.52 -23.96
CA THR A 304 -18.23 23.23 -23.87
C THR A 304 -18.43 21.72 -23.71
N ALA A 305 -19.36 21.33 -22.85
CA ALA A 305 -19.75 19.93 -22.66
C ALA A 305 -20.19 19.28 -24.00
N ALA A 306 -19.87 18.01 -24.19
CA ALA A 306 -20.13 17.23 -25.38
C ALA A 306 -19.51 17.74 -26.70
N ALA A 307 -18.91 18.94 -26.71
CA ALA A 307 -18.29 19.51 -27.91
C ALA A 307 -16.93 18.84 -28.22
N THR A 308 -16.54 18.88 -29.49
CA THR A 308 -15.18 18.55 -29.90
C THR A 308 -14.33 19.83 -29.86
N ILE A 309 -13.24 19.79 -29.12
CA ILE A 309 -12.27 20.89 -29.06
C ILE A 309 -11.02 20.55 -29.87
N GLU A 310 -10.37 21.58 -30.34
CA GLU A 310 -9.08 21.47 -31.02
C GLU A 310 -8.07 22.43 -30.41
N TYR A 311 -6.82 21.97 -30.30
CA TYR A 311 -5.69 22.85 -29.96
C TYR A 311 -4.44 22.47 -30.75
N SER A 312 -3.58 23.46 -30.97
CA SER A 312 -2.34 23.28 -31.72
C SER A 312 -1.20 22.86 -30.78
N LEU A 313 -0.48 21.84 -31.21
CA LEU A 313 0.75 21.35 -30.61
C LEU A 313 1.90 21.57 -31.61
N LYS A 314 2.78 22.50 -31.32
CA LYS A 314 4.02 22.71 -32.11
C LYS A 314 5.12 21.83 -31.51
N HIS A 315 5.89 21.16 -32.35
CA HIS A 315 7.05 20.36 -31.92
C HIS A 315 8.30 20.81 -32.69
N ASP A 316 9.44 20.70 -32.00
CA ASP A 316 10.79 20.96 -32.55
C ASP A 316 11.74 19.93 -31.91
N VAL A 317 11.72 18.71 -32.46
CA VAL A 317 12.52 17.59 -31.98
C VAL A 317 13.93 17.73 -32.56
N PRO A 318 14.96 17.90 -31.71
CA PRO A 318 16.33 17.94 -32.21
C PRO A 318 16.70 16.63 -32.93
N THR A 319 17.42 16.73 -34.03
CA THR A 319 17.82 15.58 -34.86
C THR A 319 18.51 14.47 -34.09
N ALA A 320 19.22 14.82 -33.02
CA ALA A 320 19.90 13.87 -32.13
C ALA A 320 18.93 12.90 -31.40
N PHE A 321 17.64 13.22 -31.31
CA PHE A 321 16.63 12.37 -30.68
C PHE A 321 15.86 11.52 -31.67
N GLY A 322 15.98 11.79 -32.98
CA GLY A 322 15.22 11.08 -34.00
C GLY A 322 13.71 11.21 -33.79
N LYS A 323 13.02 10.08 -33.74
CA LYS A 323 11.58 10.01 -33.47
C LYS A 323 11.29 10.01 -31.98
N VAL A 324 10.39 10.88 -31.53
CA VAL A 324 9.97 10.99 -30.11
C VAL A 324 8.47 10.68 -30.00
N GLY A 325 8.12 9.77 -29.12
CA GLY A 325 6.73 9.49 -28.76
C GLY A 325 6.15 10.62 -27.88
N LEU A 326 4.96 11.09 -28.19
CA LEU A 326 4.18 12.00 -27.34
C LEU A 326 2.96 11.25 -26.81
N THR A 327 2.80 11.22 -25.51
CA THR A 327 1.57 10.77 -24.85
C THR A 327 0.71 11.98 -24.51
N ILE A 328 -0.48 12.04 -25.10
CA ILE A 328 -1.41 13.17 -24.95
C ILE A 328 -2.67 12.66 -24.26
N THR A 329 -3.11 13.31 -23.19
CA THR A 329 -4.27 12.88 -22.41
C THR A 329 -5.27 14.00 -22.17
N LEU A 330 -6.56 13.66 -22.20
CA LEU A 330 -7.66 14.42 -21.61
C LEU A 330 -8.00 13.80 -20.25
N LYS A 331 -8.11 14.62 -19.23
CA LYS A 331 -8.46 14.23 -17.87
C LYS A 331 -9.68 15.02 -17.39
N GLN A 332 -10.43 14.49 -16.42
CA GLN A 332 -11.57 15.17 -15.81
C GLN A 332 -11.45 15.26 -14.29
N GLY A 333 -12.13 16.26 -13.72
CA GLY A 333 -12.19 16.52 -12.29
C GLY A 333 -10.87 17.01 -11.68
N ASN A 334 -10.94 17.43 -10.43
CA ASN A 334 -9.77 17.96 -9.70
C ASN A 334 -8.68 16.91 -9.47
N LYS A 335 -9.03 15.62 -9.45
CA LYS A 335 -8.07 14.52 -9.28
C LYS A 335 -7.45 14.05 -10.61
N GLY A 336 -7.87 14.61 -11.73
CA GLY A 336 -7.31 14.31 -13.04
C GLY A 336 -7.55 12.89 -13.51
N ALA A 337 -8.76 12.33 -13.30
CA ALA A 337 -9.14 11.03 -13.83
C ALA A 337 -9.05 11.03 -15.36
N ARG A 338 -8.42 10.00 -15.94
CA ARG A 338 -8.20 9.91 -17.38
C ARG A 338 -9.52 9.67 -18.11
N VAL A 339 -9.79 10.48 -19.15
CA VAL A 339 -10.91 10.32 -20.10
C VAL A 339 -10.43 9.66 -21.37
N GLU A 340 -9.36 10.19 -21.97
CA GLU A 340 -8.82 9.71 -23.24
C GLU A 340 -7.29 9.85 -23.23
N ARG A 341 -6.61 8.89 -23.89
CA ARG A 341 -5.16 8.89 -24.10
C ARG A 341 -4.86 8.64 -25.57
N ARG A 342 -3.92 9.39 -26.12
CA ARG A 342 -3.38 9.18 -27.46
C ARG A 342 -1.88 9.13 -27.42
N GLU A 343 -1.30 8.31 -28.28
CA GLU A 343 0.13 8.24 -28.51
C GLU A 343 0.40 8.65 -29.95
N ILE A 344 1.31 9.59 -30.12
CA ILE A 344 1.68 10.15 -31.42
C ILE A 344 3.20 10.20 -31.49
N THR A 345 3.78 9.79 -32.60
CA THR A 345 5.23 9.92 -32.82
C THR A 345 5.49 11.15 -33.65
N VAL A 346 6.44 11.98 -33.23
CA VAL A 346 6.87 13.20 -33.91
C VAL A 346 8.37 13.15 -34.21
N GLU A 347 8.79 13.83 -35.29
CA GLU A 347 10.19 13.96 -35.70
C GLU A 347 10.42 15.36 -36.24
N GLY A 348 11.58 15.94 -35.97
CA GLY A 348 11.94 17.26 -36.43
C GLY A 348 10.95 18.35 -36.02
N LYS A 349 10.75 19.36 -36.87
CA LYS A 349 9.93 20.52 -36.61
C LYS A 349 8.58 20.43 -37.34
N GLY A 350 7.49 20.65 -36.59
CA GLY A 350 6.15 20.57 -37.16
C GLY A 350 5.06 21.09 -36.23
N MET A 351 3.82 20.91 -36.68
CA MET A 351 2.62 21.27 -35.93
C MET A 351 1.57 20.18 -36.10
N LEU A 352 0.95 19.79 -34.98
CA LEU A 352 -0.16 18.84 -34.93
C LEU A 352 -1.42 19.56 -34.42
N VAL A 353 -2.57 19.16 -34.91
CA VAL A 353 -3.87 19.54 -34.36
C VAL A 353 -4.38 18.37 -33.50
N VAL A 354 -4.52 18.61 -32.21
CA VAL A 354 -5.05 17.63 -31.26
C VAL A 354 -6.52 17.90 -31.05
N LYS A 355 -7.34 16.85 -31.23
CA LYS A 355 -8.80 16.93 -31.07
C LYS A 355 -9.24 16.04 -29.94
N PHE A 356 -10.09 16.52 -29.04
CA PHE A 356 -10.73 15.74 -28.01
C PHE A 356 -12.23 16.02 -27.94
N LYS A 357 -13.01 14.97 -27.69
CA LYS A 357 -14.43 15.13 -27.35
C LYS A 357 -14.54 15.32 -25.82
N ILE A 358 -15.08 16.46 -25.42
CA ILE A 358 -15.30 16.75 -23.99
C ILE A 358 -16.46 15.86 -23.50
N PRO A 359 -16.36 15.26 -22.29
CA PRO A 359 -17.49 14.54 -21.70
C PRO A 359 -18.72 15.44 -21.56
N SER A 360 -19.90 14.87 -21.72
CA SER A 360 -21.16 15.60 -21.53
C SER A 360 -21.36 16.03 -20.06
N ASN A 361 -20.85 15.25 -19.12
CA ASN A 361 -20.93 15.55 -17.69
C ASN A 361 -19.60 15.22 -17.00
N PRO A 362 -18.55 16.07 -17.14
CA PRO A 362 -17.25 15.82 -16.53
C PRO A 362 -17.31 15.99 -15.02
N THR A 363 -16.58 15.16 -14.32
CA THR A 363 -16.43 15.24 -12.86
C THR A 363 -16.00 16.63 -12.42
N ASP A 364 -16.64 17.19 -11.40
CA ASP A 364 -16.40 18.55 -10.86
C ASP A 364 -16.57 19.68 -11.92
N GLY A 365 -17.24 19.44 -13.04
CA GLY A 365 -17.39 20.42 -14.12
C GLY A 365 -16.07 20.92 -14.72
N LYS A 366 -15.00 20.13 -14.63
CA LYS A 366 -13.65 20.52 -15.06
C LYS A 366 -12.97 19.45 -15.88
N VAL A 367 -12.14 19.88 -16.82
CA VAL A 367 -11.21 19.03 -17.58
C VAL A 367 -9.80 19.61 -17.52
N SER A 368 -8.78 18.79 -17.81
CA SER A 368 -7.40 19.23 -17.98
C SER A 368 -6.71 18.42 -19.07
N PHE A 369 -5.66 19.00 -19.63
CA PHE A 369 -4.87 18.40 -20.71
C PHE A 369 -3.45 18.17 -20.23
N ALA A 370 -2.86 17.05 -20.60
CA ALA A 370 -1.47 16.75 -20.28
C ALA A 370 -0.77 16.11 -21.48
N ILE A 371 0.52 16.47 -21.65
CA ILE A 371 1.36 15.98 -22.74
C ILE A 371 2.72 15.61 -22.15
N TRP A 372 3.18 14.39 -22.45
CA TRP A 372 4.53 13.92 -22.12
C TRP A 372 5.30 13.63 -23.38
N ALA A 373 6.56 14.04 -23.43
CA ALA A 373 7.50 13.55 -24.42
C ALA A 373 8.19 12.30 -23.86
N GLY A 374 7.91 11.13 -24.43
CA GLY A 374 8.25 9.82 -23.93
C GLY A 374 7.06 9.07 -23.34
N GLU A 375 7.31 8.05 -22.55
CA GLU A 375 6.26 7.31 -21.86
C GLU A 375 5.62 8.13 -20.74
N GLU A 376 4.35 7.87 -20.46
CA GLU A 376 3.59 8.51 -19.38
C GLU A 376 4.30 8.24 -18.05
N PHE A 377 4.54 9.29 -17.25
CA PHE A 377 5.29 9.30 -16.00
C PHE A 377 6.81 9.15 -16.08
N GLU A 378 7.39 8.81 -17.23
CA GLU A 378 8.84 8.68 -17.42
C GLU A 378 9.45 9.77 -18.31
N SER A 379 8.72 10.84 -18.60
CA SER A 379 9.19 11.88 -19.52
C SER A 379 10.48 12.53 -19.03
N LYS A 380 11.60 12.11 -19.61
CA LYS A 380 12.93 12.69 -19.39
C LYS A 380 13.15 13.98 -20.22
N LEU A 381 12.31 14.22 -21.21
CA LEU A 381 12.44 15.36 -22.12
C LEU A 381 11.56 16.52 -21.69
N GLN A 382 10.24 16.38 -21.77
CA GLN A 382 9.32 17.46 -21.46
C GLN A 382 7.95 16.97 -20.98
N TYR A 383 7.35 17.73 -20.08
CA TYR A 383 5.98 17.54 -19.61
C TYR A 383 5.26 18.88 -19.55
N LEU A 384 4.05 18.96 -20.12
CA LEU A 384 3.14 20.10 -20.00
C LEU A 384 1.78 19.63 -19.47
N HIS A 385 1.18 20.46 -18.63
CA HIS A 385 -0.14 20.23 -18.08
C HIS A 385 -0.90 21.57 -18.04
N SER A 386 -2.15 21.54 -18.52
CA SER A 386 -3.00 22.71 -18.38
C SER A 386 -3.46 22.87 -16.93
N PRO A 387 -3.75 24.10 -16.46
CA PRO A 387 -4.60 24.24 -15.29
C PRO A 387 -5.96 23.59 -15.57
N PRO A 388 -6.77 23.31 -14.50
CA PRO A 388 -8.14 22.85 -14.68
C PRO A 388 -8.94 23.88 -15.48
N VAL A 389 -9.61 23.42 -16.55
CA VAL A 389 -10.43 24.23 -17.46
C VAL A 389 -11.89 23.99 -17.11
N SER A 390 -12.65 25.05 -16.87
CA SER A 390 -14.09 24.96 -16.61
C SER A 390 -14.85 24.53 -17.86
N VAL A 391 -15.84 23.67 -17.66
CA VAL A 391 -16.73 23.21 -18.73
C VAL A 391 -18.03 23.97 -18.66
N LYS A 392 -18.38 24.64 -19.74
CA LYS A 392 -19.71 25.26 -19.93
C LYS A 392 -20.69 24.19 -20.40
N TYR A 393 -21.89 24.21 -19.86
CA TYR A 393 -23.03 23.44 -20.37
C TYR A 393 -23.80 24.38 -21.29
N LEU A 394 -24.25 23.85 -22.42
CA LEU A 394 -25.23 24.55 -23.24
C LEU A 394 -26.54 24.46 -22.44
N ASP A 395 -27.13 25.60 -22.11
CA ASP A 395 -28.48 25.63 -21.58
C ASP A 395 -29.40 25.00 -22.64
N ASP A 396 -30.17 23.99 -22.21
CA ASP A 396 -31.17 23.32 -23.07
C ASP A 396 -32.30 24.27 -23.46
#